data_83da0e90c8a61684546d9bb1a85fcb2c
#
_entry.id   83da0e90c8a61684546d9bb1a85fcb2c
#
_cell.length_a   1.000
_cell.length_b   1.000
_cell.length_c   1.000
_cell.angle_alpha   90.00
_cell.angle_beta   90.00
_cell.angle_gamma   90.00
#
_symmetry.space_group_name_H-M   'P 1'
#
loop_
_entity.id
_entity.type
_entity.pdbx_description
1 polymer ?
#
loop_
_entity_poly.entity_id
_entity_poly.type
_entity_poly.pdbx_seq_one_letter_code
_entity_poly.pdbx_strand_id
1 'polypeptide(L)'
;LTVKQPKNVAKETKTYYRRLGWSATRYGFLTNLAMFLVGGKLKVKGNLTGRYADALAWMYLAISALRRFEAEGRKAEDLPLLQYSCEYALAKSQEAFVGIYQNFGGPVGAVLRTLGLITLSINPLGRMPTDKMSAASAQTIQKFDDQFRRVTQGQFIPEDQSFGLGRLLKAFDLTTQAAPVKAKITAAQKKRNLP
;
A
#
# COMPACT_ATOMS: atom_id res chain seq x y z
N LEU A 1 21.40 -4.43 -10.50
CA LEU A 1 21.73 -4.49 -9.07
C LEU A 1 21.00 -5.65 -8.44
N THR A 2 21.75 -6.65 -7.96
CA THR A 2 21.21 -7.81 -7.25
C THR A 2 20.95 -7.39 -5.80
N VAL A 3 19.69 -7.33 -5.41
CA VAL A 3 19.32 -7.04 -4.03
C VAL A 3 19.12 -8.36 -3.29
N LYS A 4 19.77 -8.50 -2.13
CA LYS A 4 19.61 -9.67 -1.26
C LYS A 4 18.17 -9.74 -0.78
N GLN A 5 17.48 -10.81 -1.12
CA GLN A 5 16.09 -11.04 -0.71
C GLN A 5 16.03 -11.89 0.56
N PRO A 6 14.97 -11.74 1.39
CA PRO A 6 14.75 -12.64 2.50
C PRO A 6 14.60 -14.08 2.01
N LYS A 7 15.20 -15.01 2.73
CA LYS A 7 15.17 -16.43 2.38
C LYS A 7 13.82 -16.98 2.78
N ASN A 8 13.02 -17.34 2.95
CA ASN A 8 11.82 -17.95 3.54
C ASN A 8 10.55 -17.09 3.48
N VAL A 9 10.33 -16.43 2.34
CA VAL A 9 9.11 -15.67 2.10
C VAL A 9 8.19 -16.37 1.12
N ALA A 10 6.90 -16.05 1.15
CA ALA A 10 5.93 -16.59 0.22
C ALA A 10 6.31 -16.26 -1.23
N LYS A 11 5.97 -17.15 -2.17
CA LYS A 11 6.28 -16.97 -3.61
C LYS A 11 5.66 -15.68 -4.15
N GLU A 12 4.45 -15.38 -3.73
CA GLU A 12 3.63 -14.24 -4.13
C GLU A 12 4.22 -12.91 -3.68
N THR A 13 4.99 -12.92 -2.57
CA THR A 13 5.57 -11.69 -1.97
C THR A 13 6.99 -11.38 -2.47
N LYS A 14 7.68 -12.32 -3.10
CA LYS A 14 9.09 -12.16 -3.55
C LYS A 14 9.32 -10.93 -4.43
N THR A 15 8.39 -10.65 -5.34
CA THR A 15 8.50 -9.50 -6.24
C THR A 15 8.43 -8.18 -5.48
N TYR A 16 7.58 -8.09 -4.46
CA TYR A 16 7.46 -6.90 -3.61
C TYR A 16 8.72 -6.67 -2.78
N TYR A 17 9.28 -7.71 -2.17
CA TYR A 17 10.56 -7.62 -1.46
C TYR A 17 11.69 -7.14 -2.37
N ARG A 18 11.74 -7.62 -3.61
CA ARG A 18 12.73 -7.18 -4.60
C ARG A 18 12.58 -5.71 -4.95
N ARG A 19 11.35 -5.26 -5.24
CA ARG A 19 11.06 -3.85 -5.54
C ARG A 19 11.38 -2.94 -4.35
N LEU A 20 11.06 -3.35 -3.13
CA LEU A 20 11.43 -2.63 -1.91
C LEU A 20 12.94 -2.55 -1.73
N GLY A 21 13.67 -3.63 -2.01
CA GLY A 21 15.13 -3.60 -1.98
C GLY A 21 15.71 -2.59 -2.96
N TRP A 22 15.18 -2.50 -4.17
CA TRP A 22 15.57 -1.46 -5.15
C TRP A 22 15.20 -0.05 -4.68
N SER A 23 14.03 0.11 -4.08
CA SER A 23 13.60 1.39 -3.48
C SER A 23 14.53 1.82 -2.36
N ALA A 24 14.89 0.91 -1.46
CA ALA A 24 15.80 1.18 -0.34
C ALA A 24 17.21 1.56 -0.82
N THR A 25 17.76 0.85 -1.81
CA THR A 25 19.07 1.18 -2.41
C THR A 25 19.03 2.56 -3.05
N ARG A 26 17.99 2.88 -3.79
CA ARG A 26 17.78 4.20 -4.42
C ARG A 26 17.65 5.29 -3.37
N TYR A 27 16.87 5.05 -2.33
CA TYR A 27 16.71 5.98 -1.22
C TYR A 27 18.04 6.28 -0.54
N GLY A 28 18.82 5.25 -0.18
CA GLY A 28 20.13 5.43 0.44
C GLY A 28 21.10 6.23 -0.44
N PHE A 29 21.16 5.93 -1.74
CA PHE A 29 21.97 6.68 -2.69
C PHE A 29 21.56 8.16 -2.75
N LEU A 30 20.29 8.46 -2.92
CA LEU A 30 19.77 9.83 -3.01
C LEU A 30 19.93 10.59 -1.70
N THR A 31 19.76 9.94 -0.55
CA THR A 31 19.98 10.56 0.76
C THR A 31 21.43 10.93 0.96
N ASN A 32 22.37 10.03 0.68
CA ASN A 32 23.81 10.33 0.76
C ASN A 32 24.19 11.47 -0.17
N LEU A 33 23.66 11.48 -1.39
CA LEU A 33 23.92 12.55 -2.36
C LEU A 33 23.35 13.89 -1.88
N ALA A 34 22.13 13.89 -1.31
CA ALA A 34 21.53 15.10 -0.75
C ALA A 34 22.33 15.63 0.43
N MET A 35 22.79 14.77 1.32
CA MET A 35 23.66 15.16 2.44
C MET A 35 24.97 15.76 1.95
N PHE A 36 25.58 15.18 0.92
CA PHE A 36 26.84 15.67 0.36
C PHE A 36 26.68 17.01 -0.37
N LEU A 37 25.67 17.17 -1.23
CA LEU A 37 25.51 18.35 -2.09
C LEU A 37 24.77 19.51 -1.41
N VAL A 38 23.80 19.22 -0.56
CA VAL A 38 22.91 20.22 0.06
C VAL A 38 23.28 20.44 1.52
N GLY A 39 23.70 19.38 2.21
CA GLY A 39 24.17 19.43 3.59
C GLY A 39 23.15 20.06 4.53
N GLY A 40 23.62 21.00 5.37
CA GLY A 40 22.77 21.69 6.36
C GLY A 40 21.61 22.49 5.77
N LYS A 41 21.69 22.88 4.48
CA LYS A 41 20.59 23.60 3.79
C LYS A 41 19.36 22.70 3.56
N LEU A 42 19.44 21.38 3.75
CA LEU A 42 18.28 20.51 3.72
C LEU A 42 17.23 20.92 4.75
N LYS A 43 17.65 21.45 5.91
CA LYS A 43 16.72 21.92 6.97
C LYS A 43 15.75 22.99 6.49
N VAL A 44 16.14 23.82 5.54
CA VAL A 44 15.29 24.90 4.99
C VAL A 44 14.60 24.53 3.67
N LYS A 45 14.88 23.33 3.13
CA LYS A 45 14.24 22.80 1.92
C LYS A 45 13.11 21.82 2.25
N GLY A 46 12.11 22.32 2.99
CA GLY A 46 11.00 21.51 3.52
C GLY A 46 10.30 20.65 2.47
N ASN A 47 10.05 21.18 1.26
CA ASN A 47 9.43 20.40 0.18
C ASN A 47 10.29 19.22 -0.29
N LEU A 48 11.60 19.39 -0.31
CA LEU A 48 12.52 18.30 -0.70
C LEU A 48 12.59 17.24 0.40
N THR A 49 12.77 17.67 1.66
CA THR A 49 12.81 16.76 2.81
C THR A 49 11.49 16.03 3.02
N GLY A 50 10.36 16.68 2.75
CA GLY A 50 9.03 16.06 2.76
C GLY A 50 8.95 14.88 1.78
N ARG A 51 9.46 15.04 0.55
CA ARG A 51 9.49 13.93 -0.42
C ARG A 51 10.37 12.75 0.03
N TYR A 52 11.48 13.02 0.72
CA TYR A 52 12.28 11.95 1.33
C TYR A 52 11.50 11.23 2.44
N ALA A 53 10.78 11.99 3.28
CA ALA A 53 9.94 11.42 4.32
C ALA A 53 8.82 10.57 3.72
N ASP A 54 8.14 11.04 2.67
CA ASP A 54 7.11 10.30 1.96
C ASP A 54 7.63 9.00 1.36
N ALA A 55 8.79 9.04 0.67
CA ALA A 55 9.41 7.85 0.11
C ALA A 55 9.69 6.79 1.19
N LEU A 56 10.25 7.22 2.33
CA LEU A 56 10.54 6.32 3.45
C LEU A 56 9.26 5.78 4.09
N ALA A 57 8.26 6.63 4.34
CA ALA A 57 7.00 6.24 4.96
C ALA A 57 6.27 5.19 4.12
N TRP A 58 6.16 5.39 2.81
CA TRP A 58 5.51 4.42 1.93
C TRP A 58 6.28 3.10 1.81
N MET A 59 7.62 3.13 1.78
CA MET A 59 8.43 1.91 1.86
C MET A 59 8.21 1.17 3.19
N TYR A 60 8.12 1.90 4.30
CA TYR A 60 7.85 1.32 5.61
C TYR A 60 6.47 0.67 5.69
N LEU A 61 5.44 1.32 5.15
CA LEU A 61 4.09 0.75 5.09
C LEU A 61 4.05 -0.53 4.24
N ALA A 62 4.74 -0.54 3.09
CA ALA A 62 4.81 -1.74 2.26
C ALA A 62 5.52 -2.91 2.95
N ILE A 63 6.66 -2.67 3.62
CA ILE A 63 7.37 -3.75 4.34
C ILE A 63 6.56 -4.23 5.55
N SER A 64 5.84 -3.34 6.24
CA SER A 64 4.98 -3.69 7.37
C SER A 64 3.84 -4.60 6.94
N ALA A 65 3.18 -4.30 5.82
CA ALA A 65 2.13 -5.16 5.25
C ALA A 65 2.67 -6.55 4.88
N LEU A 66 3.85 -6.61 4.23
CA LEU A 66 4.51 -7.88 3.89
C LEU A 66 4.88 -8.69 5.13
N ARG A 67 5.46 -8.04 6.13
CA ARG A 67 5.86 -8.70 7.40
C ARG A 67 4.65 -9.22 8.17
N ARG A 68 3.57 -8.45 8.20
CA ARG A 68 2.32 -8.88 8.80
C ARG A 68 1.77 -10.14 8.12
N PHE A 69 1.68 -10.14 6.79
CA PHE A 69 1.22 -11.31 6.03
C PHE A 69 2.05 -12.57 6.32
N GLU A 70 3.38 -12.44 6.35
CA GLU A 70 4.28 -13.54 6.67
C GLU A 70 4.07 -14.05 8.11
N ALA A 71 3.87 -13.14 9.07
CA ALA A 71 3.70 -13.46 10.49
C ALA A 71 2.33 -14.08 10.80
N GLU A 72 1.28 -13.68 10.08
CA GLU A 72 -0.09 -14.21 10.27
C GLU A 72 -0.34 -15.53 9.53
N GLY A 73 0.70 -16.16 8.99
CA GLY A 73 0.63 -17.49 8.42
C GLY A 73 0.32 -17.55 6.93
N ARG A 74 0.53 -16.44 6.18
CA ARG A 74 0.45 -16.40 4.70
C ARG A 74 -0.93 -16.83 4.17
N LYS A 75 -1.98 -16.33 4.77
CA LYS A 75 -3.34 -16.72 4.42
C LYS A 75 -3.70 -16.26 3.02
N ALA A 76 -4.17 -17.18 2.18
CA ALA A 76 -4.50 -16.88 0.78
C ALA A 76 -5.60 -15.83 0.65
N GLU A 77 -6.53 -15.77 1.60
CA GLU A 77 -7.61 -14.80 1.66
C GLU A 77 -7.12 -13.35 1.80
N ASP A 78 -5.92 -13.14 2.40
CA ASP A 78 -5.34 -11.81 2.62
C ASP A 78 -4.54 -11.30 1.41
N LEU A 79 -4.26 -12.17 0.43
CA LEU A 79 -3.46 -11.82 -0.75
C LEU A 79 -3.99 -10.62 -1.54
N PRO A 80 -5.31 -10.49 -1.84
CA PRO A 80 -5.81 -9.34 -2.59
C PRO A 80 -5.55 -8.02 -1.87
N LEU A 81 -5.77 -7.98 -0.55
CA LEU A 81 -5.53 -6.81 0.28
C LEU A 81 -4.03 -6.46 0.35
N LEU A 82 -3.17 -7.48 0.54
CA LEU A 82 -1.73 -7.32 0.55
C LEU A 82 -1.21 -6.78 -0.78
N GLN A 83 -1.63 -7.37 -1.90
CA GLN A 83 -1.21 -6.97 -3.23
C GLN A 83 -1.59 -5.52 -3.52
N TYR A 84 -2.83 -5.15 -3.22
CA TYR A 84 -3.29 -3.77 -3.35
C TYR A 84 -2.44 -2.80 -2.51
N SER A 85 -2.24 -3.11 -1.22
CA SER A 85 -1.48 -2.28 -0.30
C SER A 85 -0.03 -2.09 -0.75
N CYS A 86 0.62 -3.17 -1.21
CA CYS A 86 1.99 -3.12 -1.71
C CYS A 86 2.12 -2.33 -3.01
N GLU A 87 1.23 -2.56 -4.00
CA GLU A 87 1.26 -1.80 -5.26
C GLU A 87 1.02 -0.31 -5.01
N TYR A 88 0.02 0.02 -4.18
CA TYR A 88 -0.29 1.41 -3.83
C TYR A 88 0.90 2.09 -3.13
N ALA A 89 1.48 1.45 -2.12
CA ALA A 89 2.59 2.01 -1.37
C ALA A 89 3.86 2.17 -2.24
N LEU A 90 4.16 1.20 -3.11
CA LEU A 90 5.28 1.29 -4.04
C LEU A 90 5.05 2.36 -5.11
N ALA A 91 3.82 2.55 -5.60
CA ALA A 91 3.47 3.62 -6.53
C ALA A 91 3.67 5.00 -5.89
N LYS A 92 3.21 5.16 -4.64
CA LYS A 92 3.42 6.40 -3.87
C LYS A 92 4.89 6.68 -3.56
N SER A 93 5.65 5.64 -3.23
CA SER A 93 7.11 5.76 -3.07
C SER A 93 7.78 6.20 -4.39
N GLN A 94 7.35 5.66 -5.52
CA GLN A 94 7.84 6.08 -6.85
C GLN A 94 7.49 7.54 -7.16
N GLU A 95 6.27 7.98 -6.86
CA GLU A 95 5.86 9.38 -6.99
C GLU A 95 6.78 10.32 -6.19
N ALA A 96 7.11 9.95 -4.95
CA ALA A 96 8.05 10.69 -4.12
C ALA A 96 9.45 10.76 -4.74
N PHE A 97 9.97 9.65 -5.29
CA PHE A 97 11.25 9.63 -6.01
C PHE A 97 11.23 10.52 -7.26
N VAL A 98 10.17 10.48 -8.04
CA VAL A 98 9.99 11.39 -9.19
C VAL A 98 10.08 12.84 -8.72
N GLY A 99 9.37 13.18 -7.63
CA GLY A 99 9.42 14.51 -7.05
C GLY A 99 10.83 14.92 -6.56
N ILE A 100 11.62 14.00 -6.00
CA ILE A 100 13.01 14.25 -5.63
C ILE A 100 13.83 14.55 -6.88
N TYR A 101 13.77 13.71 -7.91
CA TYR A 101 14.55 13.91 -9.15
C TYR A 101 14.23 15.23 -9.85
N GLN A 102 12.96 15.62 -9.89
CA GLN A 102 12.53 16.85 -10.54
C GLN A 102 12.98 18.12 -9.79
N ASN A 103 13.20 18.04 -8.48
CA ASN A 103 13.41 19.21 -7.62
C ASN A 103 14.77 19.25 -6.91
N PHE A 104 15.70 18.40 -7.31
CA PHE A 104 17.01 18.34 -6.65
C PHE A 104 17.84 19.65 -6.85
N GLY A 105 17.71 20.29 -7.98
CA GLY A 105 18.38 21.55 -8.33
C GLY A 105 19.83 21.39 -8.80
N GLY A 106 20.37 22.45 -9.40
CA GLY A 106 21.73 22.51 -9.91
C GLY A 106 22.04 21.57 -11.09
N PRO A 107 23.31 21.58 -11.60
CA PRO A 107 23.70 20.73 -12.74
C PRO A 107 23.60 19.24 -12.42
N VAL A 108 23.94 18.84 -11.19
CA VAL A 108 23.76 17.45 -10.73
C VAL A 108 22.28 17.07 -10.71
N GLY A 109 21.38 17.99 -10.33
CA GLY A 109 19.93 17.78 -10.37
C GLY A 109 19.41 17.55 -11.79
N ALA A 110 19.98 18.21 -12.81
CA ALA A 110 19.62 17.97 -14.20
C ALA A 110 19.99 16.54 -14.66
N VAL A 111 21.19 16.07 -14.32
CA VAL A 111 21.64 14.70 -14.60
C VAL A 111 20.76 13.68 -13.86
N LEU A 112 20.52 13.91 -12.58
CA LEU A 112 19.67 13.03 -11.75
C LEU A 112 18.23 12.94 -12.30
N ARG A 113 17.66 14.07 -12.72
CA ARG A 113 16.33 14.09 -13.33
C ARG A 113 16.29 13.21 -14.56
N THR A 114 17.22 13.38 -15.49
CA THR A 114 17.25 12.62 -16.73
C THR A 114 17.46 11.12 -16.48
N LEU A 115 18.55 10.75 -15.78
CA LEU A 115 18.87 9.35 -15.51
C LEU A 115 17.89 8.70 -14.55
N GLY A 116 17.45 9.43 -13.53
CA GLY A 116 16.50 8.94 -12.54
C GLY A 116 15.14 8.62 -13.17
N LEU A 117 14.59 9.49 -14.00
CA LEU A 117 13.33 9.28 -14.68
C LEU A 117 13.41 8.16 -15.73
N ILE A 118 14.51 8.09 -16.49
CA ILE A 118 14.75 6.98 -17.43
C ILE A 118 14.78 5.65 -16.69
N THR A 119 15.51 5.55 -15.59
CA THR A 119 15.61 4.30 -14.82
C THR A 119 14.27 3.88 -14.20
N LEU A 120 13.42 4.84 -13.80
CA LEU A 120 12.06 4.56 -13.32
C LEU A 120 11.12 4.14 -14.44
N SER A 121 11.30 4.67 -15.65
CA SER A 121 10.50 4.28 -16.82
C SER A 121 10.81 2.85 -17.27
N ILE A 122 12.09 2.47 -17.28
CA ILE A 122 12.53 1.12 -17.68
C ILE A 122 12.18 0.08 -16.60
N ASN A 123 12.37 0.43 -15.33
CA ASN A 123 12.12 -0.45 -14.20
C ASN A 123 11.30 0.25 -13.11
N PRO A 124 9.99 0.34 -13.28
CA PRO A 124 9.12 0.99 -12.31
C PRO A 124 9.11 0.23 -10.99
N LEU A 125 9.15 0.98 -9.88
CA LEU A 125 9.07 0.42 -8.52
C LEU A 125 7.65 -0.02 -8.21
N GLY A 126 6.64 0.74 -8.62
CA GLY A 126 5.23 0.45 -8.46
C GLY A 126 4.39 1.17 -9.51
N ARG A 127 3.19 0.67 -9.70
CA ARG A 127 2.14 1.31 -10.50
C ARG A 127 0.89 1.38 -9.65
N MET A 128 0.07 2.41 -9.84
CA MET A 128 -1.21 2.49 -9.13
C MET A 128 -2.02 1.21 -9.38
N PRO A 129 -2.67 0.68 -8.32
CA PRO A 129 -3.51 -0.49 -8.45
C PRO A 129 -4.60 -0.28 -9.51
N THR A 130 -4.91 -1.34 -10.24
CA THR A 130 -6.02 -1.33 -11.19
C THR A 130 -7.38 -1.43 -10.47
N ASP A 131 -8.46 -1.02 -11.14
CA ASP A 131 -9.82 -1.15 -10.60
C ASP A 131 -10.16 -2.59 -10.21
N LYS A 132 -9.66 -3.57 -10.98
CA LYS A 132 -9.81 -4.99 -10.66
C LYS A 132 -9.14 -5.34 -9.33
N MET A 133 -7.94 -4.84 -9.07
CA MET A 133 -7.24 -5.05 -7.78
C MET A 133 -7.97 -4.34 -6.65
N SER A 134 -8.45 -3.12 -6.89
CA SER A 134 -9.23 -2.36 -5.92
C SER A 134 -10.50 -3.08 -5.53
N ALA A 135 -11.25 -3.58 -6.51
CA ALA A 135 -12.48 -4.35 -6.29
C ALA A 135 -12.20 -5.66 -5.52
N ALA A 136 -11.15 -6.41 -5.90
CA ALA A 136 -10.77 -7.63 -5.20
C ALA A 136 -10.36 -7.36 -3.75
N SER A 137 -9.59 -6.30 -3.50
CA SER A 137 -9.20 -5.86 -2.16
C SER A 137 -10.42 -5.44 -1.33
N ALA A 138 -11.34 -4.65 -1.91
CA ALA A 138 -12.55 -4.22 -1.23
C ALA A 138 -13.43 -5.40 -0.80
N GLN A 139 -13.57 -6.42 -1.64
CA GLN A 139 -14.36 -7.61 -1.33
C GLN A 139 -13.86 -8.36 -0.09
N THR A 140 -12.57 -8.29 0.23
CA THR A 140 -11.99 -8.98 1.40
C THR A 140 -12.42 -8.36 2.72
N ILE A 141 -12.76 -7.07 2.73
CA ILE A 141 -13.12 -6.31 3.95
C ILE A 141 -14.61 -5.92 4.00
N GLN A 142 -15.42 -6.33 3.01
CA GLN A 142 -16.85 -6.03 2.95
C GLN A 142 -17.74 -7.01 3.72
N LYS A 143 -17.15 -7.91 4.50
CA LYS A 143 -17.85 -8.85 5.37
C LYS A 143 -17.37 -8.68 6.79
N PHE A 144 -18.28 -8.76 7.75
CA PHE A 144 -17.96 -8.74 9.17
C PHE A 144 -17.61 -10.15 9.64
N ASP A 145 -16.48 -10.66 9.15
CA ASP A 145 -16.00 -12.03 9.41
C ASP A 145 -14.66 -12.03 10.18
N ASP A 146 -14.08 -13.20 10.34
CA ASP A 146 -12.80 -13.35 11.05
C ASP A 146 -11.64 -12.66 10.34
N GLN A 147 -11.69 -12.55 9.00
CA GLN A 147 -10.68 -11.79 8.24
C GLN A 147 -10.77 -10.31 8.59
N PHE A 148 -11.96 -9.72 8.57
CA PHE A 148 -12.17 -8.32 8.96
C PHE A 148 -11.68 -8.07 10.39
N ARG A 149 -12.09 -8.91 11.35
CA ARG A 149 -11.67 -8.79 12.76
C ARG A 149 -10.16 -8.86 12.94
N ARG A 150 -9.50 -9.77 12.23
CA ARG A 150 -8.03 -9.91 12.27
C ARG A 150 -7.33 -8.69 11.66
N VAL A 151 -7.79 -8.20 10.51
CA VAL A 151 -7.19 -7.04 9.83
C VAL A 151 -7.36 -5.76 10.66
N THR A 152 -8.49 -5.63 11.37
CA THR A 152 -8.79 -4.47 12.23
C THR A 152 -8.36 -4.65 13.68
N GLN A 153 -7.69 -5.75 14.00
CA GLN A 153 -7.19 -6.01 15.36
C GLN A 153 -6.29 -4.87 15.84
N GLY A 154 -6.53 -4.38 17.04
CA GLY A 154 -5.79 -3.27 17.66
C GLY A 154 -6.38 -1.89 17.35
N GLN A 155 -7.42 -1.79 16.51
CA GLN A 155 -8.18 -0.55 16.38
C GLN A 155 -9.10 -0.39 17.60
N PHE A 156 -9.21 0.84 18.08
CA PHE A 156 -10.18 1.16 19.13
C PHE A 156 -11.60 1.09 18.56
N ILE A 157 -12.41 0.18 19.09
CA ILE A 157 -13.83 0.04 18.77
C ILE A 157 -14.59 0.35 20.07
N PRO A 158 -15.45 1.42 20.07
CA PRO A 158 -16.27 1.73 21.23
C PRO A 158 -17.21 0.55 21.60
N GLU A 159 -17.33 0.26 22.89
CA GLU A 159 -18.29 -0.75 23.39
C GLU A 159 -19.74 -0.29 23.21
N ASP A 160 -19.97 1.03 23.29
CA ASP A 160 -21.29 1.60 23.06
C ASP A 160 -21.66 1.53 21.56
N GLN A 161 -22.66 0.71 21.28
CA GLN A 161 -23.21 0.48 19.95
C GLN A 161 -24.40 1.39 19.59
N SER A 162 -24.74 2.36 20.44
CA SER A 162 -25.85 3.26 20.20
C SER A 162 -25.51 4.43 19.27
N PHE A 163 -24.24 4.82 19.20
CA PHE A 163 -23.80 5.93 18.35
C PHE A 163 -22.37 5.73 17.77
N GLY A 164 -21.99 6.61 16.86
CA GLY A 164 -20.64 6.68 16.29
C GLY A 164 -20.18 5.38 15.63
N LEU A 165 -18.89 5.04 15.80
CA LEU A 165 -18.24 3.88 15.18
C LEU A 165 -18.85 2.56 15.68
N GLY A 166 -19.23 2.47 16.96
CA GLY A 166 -19.89 1.26 17.51
C GLY A 166 -21.20 0.96 16.79
N ARG A 167 -22.03 1.99 16.51
CA ARG A 167 -23.27 1.83 15.75
C ARG A 167 -23.02 1.41 14.30
N LEU A 168 -22.01 1.97 13.65
CA LEU A 168 -21.64 1.60 12.28
C LEU A 168 -21.20 0.14 12.19
N LEU A 169 -20.38 -0.34 13.12
CA LEU A 169 -19.93 -1.73 13.14
C LEU A 169 -21.06 -2.70 13.41
N LYS A 170 -22.01 -2.35 14.30
CA LYS A 170 -23.23 -3.11 14.50
C LYS A 170 -24.07 -3.19 13.23
N ALA A 171 -24.25 -2.08 12.53
CA ALA A 171 -24.98 -2.05 11.27
C ALA A 171 -24.27 -2.90 10.20
N PHE A 172 -22.94 -2.87 10.16
CA PHE A 172 -22.15 -3.69 9.24
C PHE A 172 -22.30 -5.19 9.53
N ASP A 173 -22.25 -5.60 10.80
CA ASP A 173 -22.50 -6.99 11.21
C ASP A 173 -23.91 -7.45 10.82
N LEU A 174 -24.95 -6.67 11.14
CA LEU A 174 -26.32 -6.97 10.77
C LEU A 174 -26.52 -7.07 9.25
N THR A 175 -25.85 -6.21 8.47
CA THR A 175 -25.89 -6.26 7.00
C THR A 175 -25.25 -7.55 6.49
N THR A 176 -24.16 -7.99 7.09
CA THR A 176 -23.49 -9.26 6.75
C THR A 176 -24.40 -10.45 7.04
N GLN A 177 -25.07 -10.46 8.19
CA GLN A 177 -26.04 -11.50 8.56
C GLN A 177 -27.26 -11.53 7.64
N ALA A 178 -27.74 -10.37 7.17
CA ALA A 178 -28.87 -10.25 6.26
C ALA A 178 -28.55 -10.61 4.80
N ALA A 179 -27.27 -10.63 4.39
CA ALA A 179 -26.85 -10.87 3.02
C ALA A 179 -27.43 -12.14 2.37
N PRO A 180 -27.45 -13.32 3.04
CA PRO A 180 -28.05 -14.55 2.45
C PRO A 180 -29.54 -14.45 2.23
N VAL A 181 -30.29 -13.74 3.10
CA VAL A 181 -31.71 -13.50 2.94
C VAL A 181 -31.95 -12.58 1.74
N LYS A 182 -31.22 -11.49 1.64
CA LYS A 182 -31.25 -10.56 0.50
C LYS A 182 -30.99 -11.29 -0.83
N ALA A 183 -29.99 -12.17 -0.85
CA ALA A 183 -29.66 -12.96 -2.05
C ALA A 183 -30.83 -13.86 -2.49
N LYS A 184 -31.54 -14.52 -1.53
CA LYS A 184 -32.73 -15.34 -1.81
C LYS A 184 -33.87 -14.50 -2.39
N ILE A 185 -34.13 -13.33 -1.83
CA ILE A 185 -35.14 -12.39 -2.31
C ILE A 185 -34.85 -11.95 -3.73
N THR A 186 -33.60 -11.50 -3.99
CA THR A 186 -33.20 -11.08 -5.34
C THR A 186 -33.30 -12.21 -6.36
N ALA A 187 -32.92 -13.43 -5.99
CA ALA A 187 -33.07 -14.59 -6.86
C ALA A 187 -34.54 -14.92 -7.17
N ALA A 188 -35.45 -14.80 -6.17
CA ALA A 188 -36.88 -15.00 -6.36
C ALA A 188 -37.49 -13.91 -7.26
N GLN A 189 -37.10 -12.63 -7.08
CA GLN A 189 -37.54 -11.53 -7.92
C GLN A 189 -37.13 -11.73 -9.39
N LYS A 190 -35.89 -12.14 -9.65
CA LYS A 190 -35.43 -12.45 -11.01
C LYS A 190 -36.19 -13.59 -11.66
N LYS A 191 -36.55 -14.64 -10.92
CA LYS A 191 -37.32 -15.78 -11.45
C LYS A 191 -38.78 -15.43 -11.77
N ARG A 192 -39.36 -14.46 -11.07
CA ARG A 192 -40.80 -14.11 -11.20
C ARG A 192 -41.01 -12.83 -12.03
N ASN A 193 -39.99 -12.22 -12.61
CA ASN A 193 -40.08 -10.89 -13.26
C ASN A 193 -40.86 -9.86 -12.39
N LEU A 194 -40.71 -9.94 -11.08
CA LEU A 194 -41.34 -9.02 -10.16
C LEU A 194 -40.47 -7.75 -10.05
N PRO A 195 -41.10 -6.56 -10.01
CA PRO A 195 -40.40 -5.28 -9.87
C PRO A 195 -39.60 -5.16 -8.57
#